data_c224e25ca926745a56f7cd08ff631325
#
_entry.id   c224e25ca926745a56f7cd08ff631325
#
_cell.length_a   1.000
_cell.length_b   1.000
_cell.length_c   1.000
_cell.angle_alpha   90.00
_cell.angle_beta   90.00
_cell.angle_gamma   90.00
#
_symmetry.space_group_name_H-M   'P 1'
#
loop_
_entity.id
_entity.type
_entity.pdbx_description
1 polymer ?
#
loop_
_entity_poly.entity_id
_entity_poly.type
_entity_poly.pdbx_seq_one_letter_code
_entity_poly.pdbx_strand_id
1 'polypeptide(L)'
;LSSNEGWGLALTESMMCGTMISANVTGGMQDQMRFVDDKGKWIEFDSDFPSNHRGTYKEHGEWAIPVFPSNISFTGSPLTPYIYDDRLSPEDAAQAILKAYNLSKEERDKRGMKGHEWVMSEEASMSSVSMSKKIGECIEKAFKNFEPRPPYNVVKIKEYKPLTVKHKIIGY
;
A
#
# COMPACT_ATOMS: atom_id res chain seq x y z
N LEU A 1 5.45 -10.41 9.23
CA LEU A 1 4.25 -10.23 8.42
C LEU A 1 3.30 -9.29 9.14
N SER A 2 3.32 -8.00 8.73
CA SER A 2 2.47 -6.96 9.32
C SER A 2 1.04 -7.11 8.83
N SER A 3 0.07 -6.82 9.70
CA SER A 3 -1.35 -6.78 9.33
C SER A 3 -1.80 -5.41 8.82
N ASN A 4 -0.98 -4.40 9.02
CA ASN A 4 -1.14 -3.05 8.49
C ASN A 4 0.22 -2.37 8.46
N GLU A 5 0.56 -1.72 7.35
CA GLU A 5 1.86 -1.07 7.18
C GLU A 5 1.73 0.09 6.18
N GLY A 6 2.25 1.26 6.53
CA GLY A 6 2.23 2.41 5.64
C GLY A 6 3.10 2.20 4.41
N TRP A 7 4.34 1.78 4.61
CA TRP A 7 5.27 1.49 3.51
C TRP A 7 6.02 0.17 3.68
N GLY A 8 6.60 -0.10 4.85
CA GLY A 8 7.44 -1.27 5.10
C GLY A 8 8.89 -1.07 4.64
N LEU A 9 9.60 -0.09 5.21
CA LEU A 9 10.98 0.24 4.84
C LEU A 9 11.91 -0.95 4.81
N ALA A 10 11.73 -1.92 5.72
CA ALA A 10 12.55 -3.14 5.78
C ALA A 10 12.50 -3.96 4.47
N LEU A 11 11.39 -3.91 3.72
CA LEU A 11 11.28 -4.58 2.42
C LEU A 11 12.15 -3.86 1.38
N THR A 12 12.04 -2.53 1.31
CA THR A 12 12.87 -1.70 0.41
C THR A 12 14.36 -1.92 0.69
N GLU A 13 14.77 -1.87 1.96
CA GLU A 13 16.16 -2.08 2.39
C GLU A 13 16.66 -3.49 2.04
N SER A 14 15.81 -4.50 2.22
CA SER A 14 16.15 -5.89 1.83
C SER A 14 16.36 -6.02 0.33
N MET A 15 15.49 -5.42 -0.47
CA MET A 15 15.64 -5.41 -1.93
C MET A 15 16.89 -4.63 -2.38
N MET A 16 17.20 -3.50 -1.73
CA MET A 16 18.44 -2.76 -1.99
C MET A 16 19.70 -3.60 -1.73
N CYS A 17 19.61 -4.55 -0.79
CA CYS A 17 20.66 -5.53 -0.52
C CYS A 17 20.60 -6.79 -1.41
N GLY A 18 19.76 -6.80 -2.43
CA GLY A 18 19.64 -7.95 -3.33
C GLY A 18 18.93 -9.17 -2.71
N THR A 19 18.07 -8.93 -1.71
CA THR A 19 17.33 -10.00 -1.01
C THR A 19 15.88 -10.04 -1.48
N MET A 20 15.38 -11.26 -1.73
CA MET A 20 13.95 -11.49 -1.98
C MET A 20 13.11 -11.09 -0.77
N ILE A 21 11.88 -10.67 -1.03
CA ILE A 21 10.92 -10.30 0.01
C ILE A 21 9.74 -11.26 0.05
N SER A 22 9.18 -11.45 1.25
CA SER A 22 7.88 -12.08 1.43
C SER A 22 7.07 -11.24 2.42
N ALA A 23 5.91 -10.79 2.01
CA ALA A 23 5.10 -9.89 2.83
C ALA A 23 3.60 -10.04 2.55
N ASN A 24 2.82 -9.58 3.53
CA ASN A 24 1.37 -9.44 3.39
C ASN A 24 1.03 -8.43 2.29
N VAL A 25 0.03 -8.76 1.50
CA VAL A 25 -0.52 -7.85 0.48
C VAL A 25 -1.44 -6.84 1.17
N THR A 26 -0.82 -5.82 1.80
CA THR A 26 -1.52 -4.76 2.52
C THR A 26 -0.71 -3.47 2.48
N GLY A 27 -1.40 -2.33 2.51
CA GLY A 27 -0.78 -1.00 2.51
C GLY A 27 0.30 -0.84 1.43
N GLY A 28 1.32 -0.03 1.69
CA GLY A 28 2.42 0.22 0.74
C GLY A 28 3.35 -0.96 0.48
N MET A 29 3.20 -2.07 1.19
CA MET A 29 3.94 -3.30 0.87
C MET A 29 3.52 -3.88 -0.49
N GLN A 30 2.27 -3.64 -0.92
CA GLN A 30 1.77 -4.06 -2.23
C GLN A 30 2.55 -3.41 -3.38
N ASP A 31 2.86 -2.12 -3.25
CA ASP A 31 3.58 -1.35 -4.27
C ASP A 31 4.98 -1.91 -4.50
N GLN A 32 5.61 -2.42 -3.44
CA GLN A 32 6.95 -3.00 -3.50
C GLN A 32 6.98 -4.39 -4.16
N MET A 33 5.85 -5.03 -4.34
CA MET A 33 5.73 -6.32 -5.04
C MET A 33 5.53 -6.14 -6.54
N ARG A 34 5.24 -4.92 -7.00
CA ARG A 34 5.04 -4.57 -8.40
C ARG A 34 4.04 -5.50 -9.10
N PHE A 35 2.81 -5.48 -8.62
CA PHE A 35 1.73 -6.16 -9.33
C PHE A 35 1.48 -5.52 -10.70
N VAL A 36 1.11 -6.34 -11.66
CA VAL A 36 0.82 -5.89 -13.03
C VAL A 36 -0.60 -6.29 -13.44
N ASP A 37 -1.17 -5.52 -14.33
CA ASP A 37 -2.47 -5.80 -14.93
C ASP A 37 -2.36 -6.88 -16.05
N ASP A 38 -3.48 -7.24 -16.64
CA ASP A 38 -3.56 -8.23 -17.72
C ASP A 38 -2.74 -7.84 -18.97
N LYS A 39 -2.30 -6.58 -19.04
CA LYS A 39 -1.47 -6.06 -20.13
C LYS A 39 0.01 -5.98 -19.73
N GLY A 40 0.36 -6.42 -18.54
CA GLY A 40 1.71 -6.36 -18.00
C GLY A 40 2.15 -4.96 -17.53
N LYS A 41 1.20 -4.00 -17.43
CA LYS A 41 1.50 -2.67 -16.90
C LYS A 41 1.51 -2.71 -15.37
N TRP A 42 2.50 -2.05 -14.77
CA TRP A 42 2.54 -1.87 -13.32
C TRP A 42 1.30 -1.12 -12.82
N ILE A 43 0.72 -1.63 -11.77
CA ILE A 43 -0.46 -1.07 -11.13
C ILE A 43 0.00 -0.18 -9.99
N GLU A 44 -0.26 1.12 -10.13
CA GLU A 44 -0.09 2.09 -9.04
C GLU A 44 -1.37 2.09 -8.19
N PHE A 45 -1.22 1.91 -6.89
CA PHE A 45 -2.34 1.96 -5.95
C PHE A 45 -2.60 3.42 -5.55
N ASP A 46 -3.68 3.96 -6.05
CA ASP A 46 -4.16 5.31 -5.72
C ASP A 46 -5.50 5.25 -4.96
N SER A 47 -6.09 6.41 -4.69
CA SER A 47 -7.36 6.51 -3.97
C SER A 47 -8.54 5.82 -4.65
N ASP A 48 -8.46 5.66 -5.96
CA ASP A 48 -9.55 5.12 -6.79
C ASP A 48 -9.33 3.62 -7.08
N PHE A 49 -8.12 3.11 -6.78
CA PHE A 49 -7.76 1.73 -7.00
C PHE A 49 -8.05 0.86 -5.77
N PRO A 50 -8.88 -0.17 -5.89
CA PRO A 50 -9.12 -1.08 -4.78
C PRO A 50 -7.85 -1.88 -4.47
N SER A 51 -7.55 -2.05 -3.18
CA SER A 51 -6.46 -2.89 -2.71
C SER A 51 -6.53 -4.30 -3.31
N ASN A 52 -5.37 -4.89 -3.57
CA ASN A 52 -5.27 -6.25 -4.10
C ASN A 52 -5.39 -7.34 -3.03
N HIS A 53 -5.94 -7.04 -1.86
CA HIS A 53 -6.08 -8.00 -0.73
C HIS A 53 -6.69 -9.33 -1.14
N ARG A 54 -7.63 -9.33 -2.09
CA ARG A 54 -8.31 -10.53 -2.56
C ARG A 54 -7.60 -11.24 -3.71
N GLY A 55 -6.43 -10.73 -4.11
CA GLY A 55 -5.63 -11.32 -5.16
C GLY A 55 -6.27 -11.27 -6.54
N THR A 56 -6.83 -10.14 -6.91
CA THR A 56 -7.33 -9.89 -8.27
C THR A 56 -6.19 -9.98 -9.27
N TYR A 57 -5.05 -9.33 -8.96
CA TYR A 57 -3.84 -9.40 -9.76
C TYR A 57 -2.90 -10.44 -9.17
N LYS A 58 -2.38 -11.32 -10.01
CA LYS A 58 -1.54 -12.45 -9.62
C LYS A 58 -0.09 -12.31 -10.06
N GLU A 59 0.14 -11.59 -11.15
CA GLU A 59 1.47 -11.35 -11.66
C GLU A 59 2.14 -10.23 -10.88
N HIS A 60 3.38 -10.44 -10.50
CA HIS A 60 4.17 -9.56 -9.66
C HIS A 60 5.66 -9.70 -9.94
N GLY A 61 6.47 -8.84 -9.37
CA GLY A 61 7.93 -8.94 -9.47
C GLY A 61 8.46 -10.28 -8.95
N GLU A 62 9.38 -10.88 -9.67
CA GLU A 62 9.94 -12.20 -9.34
C GLU A 62 10.66 -12.25 -7.98
N TRP A 63 11.07 -11.09 -7.47
CA TRP A 63 11.71 -10.94 -6.16
C TRP A 63 10.76 -11.07 -4.97
N ALA A 64 9.45 -11.05 -5.23
CA ALA A 64 8.45 -11.03 -4.18
C ALA A 64 7.71 -12.38 -4.07
N ILE A 65 7.36 -12.72 -2.84
CA ILE A 65 6.42 -13.80 -2.52
C ILE A 65 5.26 -13.15 -1.77
N PRO A 66 4.19 -12.76 -2.47
CA PRO A 66 3.03 -12.15 -1.83
C PRO A 66 2.26 -13.18 -1.01
N VAL A 67 1.80 -12.74 0.17
CA VAL A 67 0.88 -13.50 1.02
C VAL A 67 -0.42 -12.72 1.10
N PHE A 68 -1.48 -13.25 0.53
CA PHE A 68 -2.76 -12.56 0.50
C PHE A 68 -3.49 -12.74 1.84
N PRO A 69 -4.14 -11.69 2.37
CA PRO A 69 -4.91 -11.79 3.59
C PRO A 69 -6.03 -12.84 3.45
N SER A 70 -6.15 -13.70 4.45
CA SER A 70 -7.24 -14.69 4.55
C SER A 70 -8.45 -14.12 5.27
N ASN A 71 -8.28 -13.08 6.08
CA ASN A 71 -9.33 -12.45 6.86
C ASN A 71 -9.04 -10.97 7.10
N ILE A 72 -10.06 -10.22 7.46
CA ILE A 72 -9.98 -8.82 7.88
C ILE A 72 -10.55 -8.72 9.28
N SER A 73 -9.80 -8.19 10.22
CA SER A 73 -10.28 -7.92 11.58
C SER A 73 -10.49 -6.42 11.81
N PHE A 74 -11.49 -6.10 12.60
CA PHE A 74 -11.76 -4.73 13.02
C PHE A 74 -11.06 -4.49 14.36
N THR A 75 -10.14 -3.53 14.39
CA THR A 75 -9.33 -3.23 15.57
C THR A 75 -9.43 -1.76 15.95
N GLY A 76 -9.19 -1.46 17.22
CA GLY A 76 -9.24 -0.10 17.73
C GLY A 76 -9.89 0.00 19.10
N SER A 77 -10.06 1.24 19.56
CA SER A 77 -10.71 1.59 20.83
C SER A 77 -11.41 2.95 20.70
N PRO A 78 -12.24 3.35 21.66
CA PRO A 78 -12.86 4.69 21.65
C PRO A 78 -11.88 5.85 21.54
N LEU A 79 -10.65 5.68 22.04
CA LEU A 79 -9.58 6.69 21.98
C LEU A 79 -8.71 6.57 20.73
N THR A 80 -8.77 5.46 20.03
CA THR A 80 -8.02 5.19 18.81
C THR A 80 -9.02 4.84 17.70
N PRO A 81 -8.97 5.53 16.54
CA PRO A 81 -9.90 5.25 15.46
C PRO A 81 -9.92 3.76 15.13
N TYR A 82 -11.13 3.23 14.91
CA TYR A 82 -11.29 1.85 14.48
C TYR A 82 -10.82 1.71 13.03
N ILE A 83 -9.99 0.70 12.79
CA ILE A 83 -9.42 0.37 11.49
C ILE A 83 -9.63 -1.10 11.16
N TYR A 84 -9.57 -1.41 9.88
CA TYR A 84 -9.53 -2.78 9.41
C TYR A 84 -8.08 -3.22 9.25
N ASP A 85 -7.74 -4.35 9.89
CA ASP A 85 -6.43 -4.99 9.77
C ASP A 85 -6.52 -6.25 8.92
N ASP A 86 -5.61 -6.37 7.98
CA ASP A 86 -5.47 -7.57 7.16
C ASP A 86 -4.77 -8.68 7.93
N ARG A 87 -5.41 -9.83 8.04
CA ARG A 87 -4.91 -10.98 8.79
C ARG A 87 -4.50 -12.11 7.85
N LEU A 88 -3.32 -12.62 8.08
CA LEU A 88 -2.80 -13.82 7.42
C LEU A 88 -3.18 -15.07 8.21
N SER A 89 -3.38 -16.18 7.52
CA SER A 89 -3.32 -17.49 8.19
C SER A 89 -1.88 -17.91 8.43
N PRO A 90 -1.60 -18.61 9.52
CA PRO A 90 -0.26 -19.20 9.76
C PRO A 90 0.16 -20.15 8.63
N GLU A 91 -0.80 -20.84 8.05
CA GLU A 91 -0.61 -21.80 6.96
C GLU A 91 -0.12 -21.08 5.68
N ASP A 92 -0.73 -19.96 5.29
CA ASP A 92 -0.31 -19.18 4.13
C ASP A 92 1.10 -18.57 4.34
N ALA A 93 1.38 -18.12 5.57
CA ALA A 93 2.70 -17.63 5.94
C ALA A 93 3.75 -18.77 5.85
N ALA A 94 3.42 -19.96 6.36
CA ALA A 94 4.30 -21.13 6.28
C ALA A 94 4.57 -21.54 4.83
N GLN A 95 3.55 -21.54 3.97
CA GLN A 95 3.73 -21.86 2.55
C GLN A 95 4.63 -20.84 1.84
N ALA A 96 4.52 -19.57 2.15
CA ALA A 96 5.41 -18.56 1.58
C ALA A 96 6.87 -18.75 2.01
N ILE A 97 7.11 -19.10 3.27
CA ILE A 97 8.45 -19.43 3.80
C ILE A 97 8.99 -20.68 3.11
N LEU A 98 8.18 -21.74 3.00
CA LEU A 98 8.58 -22.98 2.32
C LEU A 98 8.88 -22.74 0.84
N LYS A 99 8.12 -21.88 0.16
CA LYS A 99 8.39 -21.50 -1.23
C LYS A 99 9.76 -20.86 -1.37
N ALA A 100 10.12 -19.94 -0.48
CA ALA A 100 11.46 -19.32 -0.47
C ALA A 100 12.56 -20.34 -0.11
N TYR A 101 12.31 -21.19 0.89
CA TYR A 101 13.28 -22.20 1.36
C TYR A 101 13.61 -23.24 0.28
N ASN A 102 12.61 -23.67 -0.48
CA ASN A 102 12.79 -24.69 -1.54
C ASN A 102 13.49 -24.16 -2.81
N LEU A 103 13.67 -22.85 -2.95
CA LEU A 103 14.51 -22.31 -4.01
C LEU A 103 15.99 -22.60 -3.73
N SER A 104 16.78 -22.87 -4.78
CA SER A 104 18.22 -22.92 -4.63
C SER A 104 18.80 -21.56 -4.22
N LYS A 105 20.03 -21.55 -3.68
CA LYS A 105 20.69 -20.28 -3.34
C LYS A 105 20.82 -19.39 -4.57
N GLU A 106 21.22 -19.97 -5.70
CA GLU A 106 21.42 -19.28 -6.98
C GLU A 106 20.13 -18.63 -7.48
N GLU A 107 18.99 -19.33 -7.35
CA GLU A 107 17.69 -18.80 -7.76
C GLU A 107 17.23 -17.68 -6.82
N ARG A 108 17.45 -17.80 -5.51
CA ARG A 108 17.16 -16.71 -4.56
C ARG A 108 17.99 -15.47 -4.84
N ASP A 109 19.30 -15.65 -5.06
CA ASP A 109 20.23 -14.56 -5.37
C ASP A 109 19.81 -13.87 -6.68
N LYS A 110 19.51 -14.64 -7.72
CA LYS A 110 19.02 -14.12 -9.01
C LYS A 110 17.75 -13.28 -8.87
N ARG A 111 16.76 -13.78 -8.13
CA ARG A 111 15.51 -13.06 -7.88
C ARG A 111 15.72 -11.83 -7.01
N GLY A 112 16.55 -11.95 -5.99
CA GLY A 112 16.91 -10.81 -5.14
C GLY A 112 17.57 -9.69 -5.94
N MET A 113 18.48 -10.03 -6.86
CA MET A 113 19.10 -9.03 -7.74
C MET A 113 18.11 -8.36 -8.69
N LYS A 114 17.10 -9.05 -9.18
CA LYS A 114 16.00 -8.40 -9.93
C LYS A 114 15.24 -7.38 -9.07
N GLY A 115 15.05 -7.68 -7.79
CA GLY A 115 14.47 -6.74 -6.83
C GLY A 115 15.37 -5.53 -6.62
N HIS A 116 16.69 -5.74 -6.52
CA HIS A 116 17.67 -4.67 -6.44
C HIS A 116 17.62 -3.76 -7.68
N GLU A 117 17.67 -4.32 -8.87
CA GLU A 117 17.60 -3.57 -10.12
C GLU A 117 16.32 -2.74 -10.20
N TRP A 118 15.18 -3.32 -9.84
CA TRP A 118 13.91 -2.61 -9.85
C TRP A 118 13.85 -1.48 -8.82
N VAL A 119 14.19 -1.74 -7.57
CA VAL A 119 14.12 -0.72 -6.48
C VAL A 119 15.04 0.47 -6.74
N MET A 120 16.14 0.25 -7.48
CA MET A 120 17.07 1.29 -7.88
C MET A 120 16.70 1.98 -9.22
N SER A 121 15.69 1.49 -9.91
CA SER A 121 15.25 2.03 -11.21
C SER A 121 14.50 3.36 -11.07
N GLU A 122 14.41 4.09 -12.17
CA GLU A 122 13.58 5.30 -12.27
C GLU A 122 12.08 4.99 -12.12
N GLU A 123 11.65 3.79 -12.52
CA GLU A 123 10.26 3.32 -12.34
C GLU A 123 9.89 3.29 -10.86
N ALA A 124 10.67 2.62 -10.04
CA ALA A 124 10.42 2.50 -8.60
C ALA A 124 10.65 3.83 -7.86
N SER A 125 11.64 4.62 -8.28
CA SER A 125 12.02 5.90 -7.65
C SER A 125 12.27 5.82 -6.13
N MET A 126 12.76 4.67 -5.64
CA MET A 126 12.94 4.41 -4.21
C MET A 126 14.34 4.75 -3.69
N SER A 127 15.29 5.01 -4.59
CA SER A 127 16.61 5.50 -4.17
C SER A 127 16.50 6.93 -3.62
N SER A 128 17.35 7.29 -2.66
CA SER A 128 17.38 8.65 -2.09
C SER A 128 17.60 9.73 -3.15
N VAL A 129 18.38 9.43 -4.18
CA VAL A 129 18.64 10.34 -5.30
C VAL A 129 17.39 10.54 -6.14
N SER A 130 16.74 9.46 -6.58
CA SER A 130 15.51 9.54 -7.38
C SER A 130 14.37 10.18 -6.58
N MET A 131 14.26 9.87 -5.30
CA MET A 131 13.25 10.44 -4.41
C MET A 131 13.46 11.95 -4.24
N SER A 132 14.69 12.40 -3.99
CA SER A 132 15.01 13.83 -3.84
C SER A 132 14.69 14.61 -5.10
N LYS A 133 15.02 14.07 -6.28
CA LYS A 133 14.68 14.66 -7.56
C LYS A 133 13.16 14.79 -7.73
N LYS A 134 12.42 13.71 -7.47
CA LYS A 134 10.95 13.67 -7.61
C LYS A 134 10.26 14.62 -6.64
N ILE A 135 10.75 14.74 -5.41
CA ILE A 135 10.24 15.71 -4.43
C ILE A 135 10.46 17.15 -4.95
N GLY A 136 11.65 17.47 -5.47
CA GLY A 136 11.93 18.78 -6.06
C GLY A 136 10.96 19.12 -7.19
N GLU A 137 10.77 18.19 -8.13
CA GLU A 137 9.83 18.36 -9.25
C GLU A 137 8.38 18.54 -8.76
N CYS A 138 7.96 17.79 -7.73
CA CYS A 138 6.62 17.93 -7.14
C CYS A 138 6.45 19.30 -6.45
N ILE A 139 7.48 19.80 -5.76
CA ILE A 139 7.46 21.14 -5.13
C ILE A 139 7.31 22.22 -6.20
N GLU A 140 8.11 22.19 -7.25
CA GLU A 140 8.03 23.15 -8.36
C GLU A 140 6.64 23.11 -9.01
N LYS A 141 6.11 21.91 -9.26
CA LYS A 141 4.75 21.73 -9.80
C LYS A 141 3.67 22.28 -8.86
N ALA A 142 3.82 22.07 -7.55
CA ALA A 142 2.89 22.58 -6.55
C ALA A 142 2.88 24.12 -6.54
N PHE A 143 4.05 24.77 -6.55
CA PHE A 143 4.12 26.23 -6.61
C PHE A 143 3.54 26.79 -7.92
N LYS A 144 3.82 26.16 -9.05
CA LYS A 144 3.32 26.58 -10.36
C LYS A 144 1.79 26.49 -10.44
N ASN A 145 1.19 25.49 -9.79
CA ASN A 145 -0.26 25.21 -9.85
C ASN A 145 -1.00 25.72 -8.61
N PHE A 146 -0.30 26.43 -7.71
CA PHE A 146 -0.91 26.88 -6.46
C PHE A 146 -1.96 27.98 -6.75
N GLU A 147 -3.19 27.67 -6.40
CA GLU A 147 -4.27 28.66 -6.36
C GLU A 147 -4.62 28.96 -4.90
N PRO A 148 -4.55 30.23 -4.46
CA PRO A 148 -4.97 30.60 -3.12
C PRO A 148 -6.43 30.20 -2.89
N ARG A 149 -6.73 29.63 -1.74
CA ARG A 149 -8.12 29.39 -1.37
C ARG A 149 -8.86 30.74 -1.33
N PRO A 150 -10.07 30.79 -1.87
CA PRO A 150 -10.90 32.00 -1.71
C PRO A 150 -11.09 32.27 -0.20
N PRO A 151 -11.13 33.56 0.20
CA PRO A 151 -11.33 33.91 1.60
C PRO A 151 -12.65 33.31 2.09
N TYR A 152 -12.64 32.78 3.32
CA TYR A 152 -13.87 32.27 3.93
C TYR A 152 -14.86 33.41 4.12
N ASN A 153 -16.04 33.25 3.59
CA ASN A 153 -17.15 34.15 3.89
C ASN A 153 -17.85 33.65 5.15
N VAL A 154 -17.78 34.41 6.22
CA VAL A 154 -18.57 34.15 7.43
C VAL A 154 -20.00 34.56 7.17
N VAL A 155 -20.87 33.57 6.94
CA VAL A 155 -22.30 33.81 6.82
C VAL A 155 -22.94 33.75 8.18
N LYS A 156 -23.48 34.88 8.65
CA LYS A 156 -24.26 34.91 9.89
C LYS A 156 -25.61 34.25 9.64
N ILE A 157 -25.83 33.08 10.23
CA ILE A 157 -27.13 32.39 10.16
C ILE A 157 -28.12 33.20 11.00
N LYS A 158 -29.09 33.83 10.35
CA LYS A 158 -30.09 34.66 11.04
C LYS A 158 -31.15 33.86 11.79
N GLU A 159 -31.40 32.62 11.34
CA GLU A 159 -32.34 31.71 11.99
C GLU A 159 -31.78 30.29 11.94
N TYR A 160 -31.66 29.64 13.10
CA TYR A 160 -31.39 28.23 13.23
C TYR A 160 -32.73 27.48 13.33
N LYS A 161 -33.07 26.71 12.33
CA LYS A 161 -34.19 25.75 12.43
C LYS A 161 -33.58 24.37 12.77
N PRO A 162 -33.81 23.86 13.98
CA PRO A 162 -33.30 22.51 14.29
C PRO A 162 -33.94 21.47 13.35
N LEU A 163 -33.10 20.60 12.82
CA LEU A 163 -33.57 19.45 12.04
C LEU A 163 -34.37 18.53 12.95
N THR A 164 -35.67 18.47 12.73
CA THR A 164 -36.49 17.49 13.44
C THR A 164 -36.30 16.12 12.77
N VAL A 165 -35.42 15.31 13.32
CA VAL A 165 -35.23 13.94 12.88
C VAL A 165 -36.41 13.12 13.42
N LYS A 166 -37.34 12.77 12.56
CA LYS A 166 -38.41 11.81 12.92
C LYS A 166 -37.76 10.40 12.89
N HIS A 167 -37.36 9.92 14.06
CA HIS A 167 -36.99 8.51 14.20
C HIS A 167 -38.23 7.65 14.03
N LYS A 168 -38.26 6.88 12.96
CA LYS A 168 -39.23 5.78 12.84
C LYS A 168 -38.66 4.59 13.60
N ILE A 169 -39.15 4.36 14.82
CA ILE A 169 -38.84 3.12 15.55
C ILE A 169 -39.50 2.01 14.77
N ILE A 170 -38.72 1.17 14.10
CA ILE A 170 -39.22 -0.06 13.52
C ILE A 170 -39.27 -1.05 14.70
N GLY A 171 -40.45 -1.22 15.27
CA GLY A 171 -40.68 -2.29 16.24
C GLY A 171 -40.53 -3.65 15.56
N TYR A 172 -39.90 -4.57 16.27
CA TYR A 172 -39.86 -5.98 15.91
C TYR A 172 -41.22 -6.61 16.20
#